data_64bd647b0d5990462b58f84d7c3f29fd
#
_entry.id   64bd647b0d5990462b58f84d7c3f29fd
#
_cell.length_a   1.000
_cell.length_b   1.000
_cell.length_c   1.000
_cell.angle_alpha   90.00
_cell.angle_beta   90.00
_cell.angle_gamma   90.00
#
_symmetry.space_group_name_H-M   'P 1'
#
loop_
_entity.id
_entity.type
_entity.pdbx_description
1 polymer ?
#
loop_
_entity_poly.entity_id
_entity_poly.type
_entity_poly.pdbx_seq_one_letter_code
_entity_poly.pdbx_strand_id
1 'polypeptide(L)'
;MCIRDSGEALGGYKGYGYAMVIELLSAVLQDGAYGKDLDGKDENGNIRPYHLGHFFIAIDTDHFLGQELTRKKAGEILRSVRASQKAPGADRIFTAGEKEWEIWQQRKDSGVPINDSVQKEILEVRDELGLTQYKFPWE
;
A
#
# COMPACT_ATOMS: atom_id res chain seq x y z
N MET A 1 -13.66 -9.75 -0.34
CA MET A 1 -13.25 -10.64 -1.46
C MET A 1 -12.39 -9.81 -2.40
N CYS A 2 -11.16 -10.22 -2.67
CA CYS A 2 -10.31 -9.54 -3.63
C CYS A 2 -10.68 -9.98 -5.04
N ILE A 3 -11.08 -9.06 -5.91
CA ILE A 3 -11.46 -9.35 -7.31
C ILE A 3 -10.34 -10.10 -8.04
N ARG A 4 -9.08 -9.80 -7.73
CA ARG A 4 -7.91 -10.45 -8.31
C ARG A 4 -7.87 -11.97 -8.05
N ASP A 5 -8.33 -12.39 -6.87
CA ASP A 5 -8.18 -13.76 -6.39
C ASP A 5 -9.47 -14.61 -6.60
N SER A 6 -10.47 -14.06 -7.28
CA SER A 6 -11.80 -14.68 -7.40
C SER A 6 -11.90 -15.76 -8.50
N GLY A 7 -10.85 -15.95 -9.30
CA GLY A 7 -10.88 -16.84 -10.47
C GLY A 7 -11.77 -16.31 -11.61
N GLU A 8 -11.75 -16.98 -12.76
CA GLU A 8 -12.49 -16.55 -13.97
C GLU A 8 -13.99 -16.51 -13.78
N ALA A 9 -14.55 -17.53 -13.12
CA ALA A 9 -15.98 -17.66 -12.90
C ALA A 9 -16.61 -16.47 -12.13
N LEU A 10 -15.80 -15.79 -11.29
CA LEU A 10 -16.22 -14.63 -10.48
C LEU A 10 -15.58 -13.31 -10.94
N GLY A 11 -15.05 -13.25 -12.15
CA GLY A 11 -14.48 -12.04 -12.73
C GLY A 11 -13.07 -11.68 -12.23
N GLY A 12 -12.29 -12.66 -11.76
CA GLY A 12 -10.90 -12.46 -11.30
C GLY A 12 -9.97 -11.89 -12.37
N TYR A 13 -10.27 -12.14 -13.65
CA TYR A 13 -9.56 -11.55 -14.79
C TYR A 13 -9.59 -10.02 -14.80
N LYS A 14 -10.62 -9.39 -14.23
CA LYS A 14 -10.68 -7.92 -14.10
C LYS A 14 -9.63 -7.41 -13.13
N GLY A 15 -9.49 -8.07 -11.98
CA GLY A 15 -8.46 -7.73 -11.01
C GLY A 15 -7.06 -8.02 -11.53
N TYR A 16 -6.88 -9.12 -12.29
CA TYR A 16 -5.64 -9.38 -13.01
C TYR A 16 -5.29 -8.26 -14.01
N GLY A 17 -6.28 -7.78 -14.80
CA GLY A 17 -6.09 -6.67 -15.71
C GLY A 17 -5.63 -5.40 -15.00
N TYR A 18 -6.21 -5.05 -13.86
CA TYR A 18 -5.74 -3.92 -13.05
C TYR A 18 -4.30 -4.12 -12.53
N ALA A 19 -3.97 -5.33 -12.06
CA ALA A 19 -2.61 -5.64 -11.61
C ALA A 19 -1.59 -5.48 -12.75
N MET A 20 -1.93 -5.95 -13.95
CA MET A 20 -1.09 -5.78 -15.15
C MET A 20 -0.89 -4.30 -15.51
N VAL A 21 -1.94 -3.47 -15.46
CA VAL A 21 -1.80 -2.04 -15.72
C VAL A 21 -0.87 -1.38 -14.70
N ILE A 22 -1.00 -1.72 -13.42
CA ILE A 22 -0.13 -1.19 -12.36
C ILE A 22 1.32 -1.62 -12.60
N GLU A 23 1.56 -2.88 -12.94
CA GLU A 23 2.89 -3.41 -13.27
C GLU A 23 3.52 -2.67 -14.45
N LEU A 24 2.77 -2.50 -15.56
CA LEU A 24 3.24 -1.77 -16.74
C LEU A 24 3.57 -0.31 -16.43
N LEU A 25 2.73 0.37 -15.68
CA LEU A 25 2.96 1.77 -15.32
C LEU A 25 4.13 1.94 -14.35
N SER A 26 4.31 1.01 -13.41
CA SER A 26 5.36 1.11 -12.40
C SER A 26 6.72 0.62 -12.90
N ALA A 27 6.77 -0.39 -13.76
CA ALA A 27 8.01 -0.96 -14.26
C ALA A 27 8.42 -0.36 -15.61
N VAL A 28 7.55 -0.43 -16.63
CA VAL A 28 7.97 -0.14 -18.02
C VAL A 28 8.35 1.32 -18.23
N LEU A 29 7.62 2.27 -17.62
CA LEU A 29 7.88 3.70 -17.80
C LEU A 29 9.20 4.18 -17.16
N GLN A 30 9.74 3.44 -16.20
CA GLN A 30 10.96 3.78 -15.48
C GLN A 30 12.09 2.76 -15.66
N ASP A 31 11.93 1.78 -16.57
CA ASP A 31 12.87 0.66 -16.70
C ASP A 31 13.08 -0.07 -15.34
N GLY A 32 11.99 -0.24 -14.59
CA GLY A 32 11.99 -0.87 -13.28
C GLY A 32 11.92 -2.39 -13.36
N ALA A 33 12.33 -3.05 -12.29
CA ALA A 33 12.18 -4.50 -12.14
C ALA A 33 10.70 -4.90 -12.05
N TYR A 34 10.37 -6.09 -12.53
CA TYR A 34 9.01 -6.63 -12.52
C TYR A 34 8.99 -8.13 -12.21
N GLY A 35 7.85 -8.62 -11.76
CA GLY A 35 7.64 -10.05 -11.50
C GLY A 35 8.69 -10.62 -10.55
N LYS A 36 9.41 -11.66 -10.98
CA LYS A 36 10.42 -12.36 -10.17
C LYS A 36 11.70 -11.53 -9.91
N ASP A 37 11.96 -10.51 -10.72
CA ASP A 37 13.12 -9.64 -10.50
C ASP A 37 12.99 -8.83 -9.19
N LEU A 38 11.78 -8.73 -8.64
CA LEU A 38 11.50 -8.11 -7.35
C LEU A 38 11.85 -9.00 -6.14
N ASP A 39 12.32 -10.24 -6.36
CA ASP A 39 12.78 -11.11 -5.27
C ASP A 39 14.11 -10.63 -4.63
N GLY A 40 14.77 -9.65 -5.25
CA GLY A 40 16.03 -9.08 -4.74
C GLY A 40 17.20 -10.05 -4.76
N LYS A 41 17.15 -11.10 -5.59
CA LYS A 41 18.19 -12.12 -5.71
C LYS A 41 18.59 -12.31 -7.17
N ASP A 42 19.86 -12.64 -7.39
CA ASP A 42 20.35 -13.09 -8.68
C ASP A 42 20.12 -14.60 -8.90
N GLU A 43 20.50 -15.13 -10.06
CA GLU A 43 20.36 -16.55 -10.40
C GLU A 43 21.11 -17.50 -9.47
N ASN A 44 22.11 -16.99 -8.75
CA ASN A 44 22.91 -17.74 -7.76
C ASN A 44 22.37 -17.57 -6.33
N GLY A 45 21.31 -16.81 -6.12
CA GLY A 45 20.68 -16.55 -4.83
C GLY A 45 21.37 -15.44 -4.01
N ASN A 46 22.32 -14.69 -4.58
CA ASN A 46 22.94 -13.57 -3.91
C ASN A 46 21.98 -12.37 -3.88
N ILE A 47 22.01 -11.60 -2.80
CA ILE A 47 21.21 -10.38 -2.66
C ILE A 47 21.71 -9.34 -3.66
N ARG A 48 20.79 -8.77 -4.42
CA ARG A 48 21.02 -7.63 -5.31
C ARG A 48 20.03 -6.52 -5.05
N PRO A 49 20.39 -5.25 -5.23
CA PRO A 49 19.42 -4.16 -5.26
C PRO A 49 18.41 -4.40 -6.37
N TYR A 50 17.11 -4.25 -6.08
CA TYR A 50 16.08 -4.26 -7.10
C TYR A 50 15.75 -2.83 -7.52
N HIS A 51 15.64 -2.62 -8.82
CA HIS A 51 15.25 -1.33 -9.40
C HIS A 51 13.73 -1.22 -9.37
N LEU A 52 13.19 -0.87 -8.20
CA LEU A 52 11.75 -0.74 -8.00
C LEU A 52 11.25 0.57 -8.63
N GLY A 53 10.37 0.45 -9.61
CA GLY A 53 9.69 1.59 -10.21
C GLY A 53 8.42 1.98 -9.45
N HIS A 54 8.06 3.27 -9.51
CA HIS A 54 6.85 3.81 -8.94
C HIS A 54 6.11 4.67 -9.97
N PHE A 55 4.79 4.66 -9.90
CA PHE A 55 3.96 5.50 -10.74
C PHE A 55 2.96 6.29 -9.88
N PHE A 56 2.83 7.58 -10.16
CA PHE A 56 1.96 8.49 -9.43
C PHE A 56 1.03 9.22 -10.39
N ILE A 57 -0.24 9.35 -10.03
CA ILE A 57 -1.23 10.15 -10.75
C ILE A 57 -1.81 11.18 -9.79
N ALA A 58 -1.77 12.45 -10.18
CA ALA A 58 -2.51 13.52 -9.54
C ALA A 58 -3.60 14.02 -10.50
N ILE A 59 -4.83 14.11 -10.02
CA ILE A 59 -5.98 14.58 -10.81
C ILE A 59 -6.54 15.84 -10.16
N ASP A 60 -6.47 16.95 -10.89
CA ASP A 60 -7.10 18.20 -10.48
C ASP A 60 -8.62 18.12 -10.72
N THR A 61 -9.35 18.00 -9.63
CA THR A 61 -10.81 17.84 -9.69
C THR A 61 -11.55 19.12 -10.08
N ASP A 62 -10.90 20.29 -10.03
CA ASP A 62 -11.53 21.56 -10.42
C ASP A 62 -11.75 21.65 -11.93
N HIS A 63 -11.01 20.86 -12.72
CA HIS A 63 -11.25 20.71 -14.17
C HIS A 63 -12.40 19.75 -14.51
N PHE A 64 -13.10 19.19 -13.50
CA PHE A 64 -14.25 18.29 -13.65
C PHE A 64 -15.48 18.84 -12.91
N LEU A 65 -15.75 18.32 -11.72
CA LEU A 65 -16.92 18.68 -10.92
C LEU A 65 -16.62 19.72 -9.83
N GLY A 66 -15.38 20.15 -9.71
CA GLY A 66 -14.91 20.91 -8.58
C GLY A 66 -14.69 20.07 -7.33
N GLN A 67 -13.86 20.56 -6.42
CA GLN A 67 -13.41 19.81 -5.24
C GLN A 67 -14.57 19.43 -4.31
N GLU A 68 -15.50 20.35 -4.06
CA GLU A 68 -16.62 20.12 -3.12
C GLU A 68 -17.53 18.99 -3.59
N LEU A 69 -17.99 19.07 -4.85
CA LEU A 69 -18.90 18.06 -5.40
C LEU A 69 -18.19 16.70 -5.57
N THR A 70 -16.92 16.70 -5.97
CA THR A 70 -16.12 15.48 -6.05
C THR A 70 -16.01 14.78 -4.70
N ARG A 71 -15.69 15.51 -3.62
CA ARG A 71 -15.66 14.96 -2.25
C ARG A 71 -17.01 14.42 -1.80
N LYS A 72 -18.08 15.15 -2.08
CA LYS A 72 -19.43 14.71 -1.76
C LYS A 72 -19.75 13.39 -2.45
N LYS A 73 -19.52 13.30 -3.77
CA LYS A 73 -19.79 12.09 -4.58
C LYS A 73 -18.93 10.90 -4.15
N ALA A 74 -17.63 11.10 -3.92
CA ALA A 74 -16.76 10.06 -3.38
C ALA A 74 -17.27 9.55 -2.03
N GLY A 75 -17.66 10.45 -1.13
CA GLY A 75 -18.23 10.09 0.16
C GLY A 75 -19.57 9.31 0.05
N GLU A 76 -20.44 9.64 -0.91
CA GLU A 76 -21.65 8.88 -1.19
C GLU A 76 -21.34 7.44 -1.60
N ILE A 77 -20.39 7.23 -2.50
CA ILE A 77 -19.93 5.89 -2.94
C ILE A 77 -19.39 5.09 -1.75
N LEU A 78 -18.47 5.66 -0.96
CA LEU A 78 -17.87 4.97 0.17
C LEU A 78 -18.91 4.59 1.25
N ARG A 79 -19.88 5.48 1.53
CA ARG A 79 -20.98 5.18 2.44
C ARG A 79 -21.88 4.07 1.91
N SER A 80 -22.19 4.08 0.62
CA SER A 80 -22.99 3.04 -0.03
C SER A 80 -22.30 1.67 0.06
N VAL A 81 -20.99 1.62 -0.19
CA VAL A 81 -20.21 0.37 -0.07
C VAL A 81 -20.26 -0.16 1.38
N ARG A 82 -20.05 0.71 2.39
CA ARG A 82 -20.12 0.31 3.80
C ARG A 82 -21.52 -0.15 4.25
N ALA A 83 -22.57 0.37 3.60
CA ALA A 83 -23.95 -0.03 3.87
C ALA A 83 -24.38 -1.32 3.15
N SER A 84 -23.52 -1.91 2.30
CA SER A 84 -23.85 -3.13 1.56
C SER A 84 -24.01 -4.34 2.48
N GLN A 85 -24.57 -5.42 1.94
CA GLN A 85 -24.70 -6.69 2.64
C GLN A 85 -23.34 -7.22 3.03
N LYS A 86 -23.17 -7.51 4.31
CA LYS A 86 -21.94 -8.07 4.87
C LYS A 86 -21.79 -9.53 4.49
N ALA A 87 -20.56 -10.00 4.35
CA ALA A 87 -20.27 -11.43 4.27
C ALA A 87 -20.65 -12.14 5.59
N PRO A 88 -21.01 -13.44 5.54
CA PRO A 88 -21.28 -14.20 6.76
C PRO A 88 -20.11 -14.11 7.73
N GLY A 89 -20.41 -13.81 8.99
CA GLY A 89 -19.40 -13.66 10.06
C GLY A 89 -18.62 -12.34 10.05
N ALA A 90 -18.92 -11.41 9.14
CA ALA A 90 -18.30 -10.09 9.12
C ALA A 90 -19.11 -9.08 9.97
N ASP A 91 -18.43 -8.37 10.87
CA ASP A 91 -19.07 -7.33 11.70
C ASP A 91 -19.32 -6.05 10.93
N ARG A 92 -18.43 -5.70 10.00
CA ARG A 92 -18.54 -4.49 9.20
C ARG A 92 -17.79 -4.61 7.87
N ILE A 93 -18.08 -3.70 6.94
CA ILE A 93 -17.35 -3.53 5.68
C ILE A 93 -16.42 -2.32 5.85
N PHE A 94 -15.15 -2.53 5.54
CA PHE A 94 -14.14 -1.48 5.49
C PHE A 94 -13.97 -0.97 4.05
N THR A 95 -13.79 0.31 3.91
CA THR A 95 -13.30 0.92 2.66
C THR A 95 -11.80 1.17 2.76
N ALA A 96 -11.13 1.30 1.61
CA ALA A 96 -9.68 1.52 1.56
C ALA A 96 -9.27 2.74 2.40
N GLY A 97 -8.20 2.58 3.21
CA GLY A 97 -7.67 3.61 4.10
C GLY A 97 -8.42 3.75 5.45
N GLU A 98 -9.54 3.08 5.65
CA GLU A 98 -10.35 3.22 6.87
C GLU A 98 -9.68 2.57 8.09
N LYS A 99 -9.08 1.39 7.91
CA LYS A 99 -8.35 0.69 8.98
C LYS A 99 -7.11 1.47 9.40
N GLU A 100 -6.38 1.99 8.43
CA GLU A 100 -5.20 2.82 8.64
C GLU A 100 -5.55 4.10 9.39
N TRP A 101 -6.67 4.75 9.01
CA TRP A 101 -7.19 5.92 9.71
C TRP A 101 -7.53 5.64 11.17
N GLU A 102 -8.23 4.53 11.46
CA GLU A 102 -8.59 4.13 12.82
C GLU A 102 -7.34 3.84 13.67
N ILE A 103 -6.36 3.12 13.10
CA ILE A 103 -5.09 2.85 13.78
C ILE A 103 -4.31 4.15 14.01
N TRP A 104 -4.31 5.06 13.03
CA TRP A 104 -3.67 6.36 13.20
C TRP A 104 -4.30 7.16 14.34
N GLN A 105 -5.63 7.20 14.44
CA GLN A 105 -6.32 7.88 15.56
C GLN A 105 -5.91 7.31 16.92
N GLN A 106 -5.69 6.01 17.02
CA GLN A 106 -5.25 5.36 18.25
C GLN A 106 -3.78 5.63 18.59
N ARG A 107 -2.94 5.80 17.58
CA ARG A 107 -1.47 5.86 17.74
C ARG A 107 -0.87 7.25 17.59
N LYS A 108 -1.60 8.23 17.11
CA LYS A 108 -1.08 9.58 16.84
C LYS A 108 -0.41 10.24 18.06
N ASP A 109 -0.88 9.93 19.27
CA ASP A 109 -0.36 10.51 20.51
C ASP A 109 0.61 9.56 21.25
N SER A 110 0.52 8.24 21.00
CA SER A 110 1.34 7.22 21.67
C SER A 110 2.53 6.71 20.82
N GLY A 111 2.54 7.04 19.54
CA GLY A 111 3.56 6.59 18.61
C GLY A 111 3.27 5.24 17.97
N VAL A 112 4.17 4.79 17.10
CA VAL A 112 4.08 3.54 16.35
C VAL A 112 4.89 2.46 17.07
N PRO A 113 4.31 1.31 17.44
CA PRO A 113 5.07 0.21 18.02
C PRO A 113 6.00 -0.40 16.96
N ILE A 114 7.27 -0.52 17.29
CA ILE A 114 8.30 -1.14 16.47
C ILE A 114 8.68 -2.45 17.14
N ASN A 115 8.64 -3.56 16.42
CA ASN A 115 9.01 -4.87 16.97
C ASN A 115 10.53 -5.00 17.18
N ASP A 116 10.95 -5.91 18.04
CA ASP A 116 12.34 -6.07 18.48
C ASP A 116 13.31 -6.35 17.32
N SER A 117 12.88 -7.05 16.27
CA SER A 117 13.72 -7.33 15.10
C SER A 117 14.04 -6.02 14.35
N VAL A 118 13.02 -5.22 14.08
CA VAL A 118 13.18 -3.94 13.39
C VAL A 118 13.96 -2.94 14.25
N GLN A 119 13.78 -2.96 15.58
CA GLN A 119 14.60 -2.12 16.48
C GLN A 119 16.10 -2.43 16.34
N LYS A 120 16.46 -3.72 16.30
CA LYS A 120 17.87 -4.14 16.09
C LYS A 120 18.39 -3.71 14.73
N GLU A 121 17.64 -3.95 13.66
CA GLU A 121 18.02 -3.54 12.30
C GLU A 121 18.23 -2.02 12.18
N ILE A 122 17.39 -1.22 12.83
CA ILE A 122 17.54 0.24 12.88
C ILE A 122 18.86 0.63 13.58
N LEU A 123 19.21 -0.04 14.69
CA LEU A 123 20.46 0.22 15.39
C LEU A 123 21.68 -0.18 14.55
N GLU A 124 21.65 -1.33 13.89
CA GLU A 124 22.69 -1.80 12.98
C GLU A 124 22.92 -0.80 11.85
N VAL A 125 21.84 -0.37 11.14
CA VAL A 125 21.94 0.61 10.07
C VAL A 125 22.46 1.97 10.58
N ARG A 126 22.01 2.42 11.75
CA ARG A 126 22.52 3.65 12.38
C ARG A 126 24.03 3.58 12.58
N ASP A 127 24.51 2.47 13.15
CA ASP A 127 25.91 2.30 13.52
C ASP A 127 26.79 2.11 12.27
N GLU A 128 26.35 1.35 11.29
CA GLU A 128 27.00 1.22 9.98
C GLU A 128 27.19 2.54 9.26
N LEU A 129 26.17 3.41 9.32
CA LEU A 129 26.20 4.73 8.68
C LEU A 129 26.84 5.82 9.56
N GLY A 130 27.28 5.50 10.77
CA GLY A 130 27.89 6.45 11.71
C GLY A 130 26.91 7.52 12.23
N LEU A 131 25.60 7.28 12.20
CA LEU A 131 24.54 8.22 12.56
C LEU A 131 24.26 8.24 14.08
N THR A 132 25.32 8.25 14.88
CA THR A 132 25.28 8.11 16.36
C THR A 132 24.57 9.22 17.11
N GLN A 133 24.25 10.33 16.44
CA GLN A 133 23.45 11.45 16.99
C GLN A 133 21.97 11.06 17.21
N TYR A 134 21.47 10.05 16.53
CA TYR A 134 20.10 9.56 16.72
C TYR A 134 20.04 8.58 17.88
N LYS A 135 19.18 8.87 18.85
CA LYS A 135 18.91 8.01 20.01
C LYS A 135 17.47 7.53 19.94
N PHE A 136 17.24 6.28 20.26
CA PHE A 136 15.92 5.67 20.20
C PHE A 136 15.41 5.30 21.60
N PRO A 137 14.09 5.30 21.84
CA PRO A 137 13.53 5.05 23.18
C PRO A 137 13.80 3.66 23.76
N TRP A 138 14.24 2.73 22.92
CA TRP A 138 14.51 1.32 23.28
C TRP A 138 15.99 0.99 23.51
N GLU A 139 16.88 1.97 23.51
CA GLU A 139 18.28 1.81 23.82
C GLU A 139 18.55 1.69 25.33
#